data_d18e4a7c0668f548565e6db7f68d3a1f
#
_entry.id   d18e4a7c0668f548565e6db7f68d3a1f
#
_cell.length_a   1.000
_cell.length_b   1.000
_cell.length_c   1.000
_cell.angle_alpha   90.00
_cell.angle_beta   90.00
_cell.angle_gamma   90.00
#
_symmetry.space_group_name_H-M   'P 1'
#
loop_
_entity.id
_entity.type
_entity.pdbx_description
1 polymer ?
#
loop_
_entity_poly.entity_id
_entity_poly.type
_entity_poly.pdbx_seq_one_letter_code
_entity_poly.pdbx_strand_id
1 'polypeptide(L)'
;MLGCWWLGYQAGFGQELPDKSLFIALYSLSVAFFMPTIALTNTTAFTILKNNGLDTVKDFPPIRVLGTVGFIAMMWFVNCAVWEDGIFSLTLADNAHKFQYTYMQFFVSGILSIVLFLYCYTLPECKLEKKESKVSLVESLGLNAFKLFKTRQMALFFIFSALLGMCLQVTNGYAGPFITSFKGSADAAIASSFAANNATLLTSISQISEALCILMIPFFLKRFGIKVVMLMSMFAWVFRFGFFGVGNPAMPGVIMFILSCIVYGVAFDFFNVSGGIFVDQECEPSIKASAQGLFMMMTNGIGATFGTLAAGEIVNHYCQWENGFLQGDWTTCWFIFATFALIVGVSFALVFHPEKKS
;
A
#
# COMPACT_ATOMS: atom_id res chain seq x y z
N MET A 1 -5.87 -17.89 -1.81
CA MET A 1 -7.22 -17.95 -1.24
C MET A 1 -7.53 -19.27 -0.57
N LEU A 2 -7.43 -20.41 -1.26
CA LEU A 2 -7.47 -21.71 -0.59
C LEU A 2 -6.49 -21.79 0.58
N GLY A 3 -5.31 -21.11 0.47
CA GLY A 3 -4.35 -21.00 1.56
C GLY A 3 -4.86 -20.25 2.79
N CYS A 4 -5.69 -19.20 2.61
CA CYS A 4 -6.26 -18.46 3.76
C CYS A 4 -7.29 -19.31 4.52
N TRP A 5 -8.09 -20.09 3.81
CA TRP A 5 -9.00 -21.05 4.43
C TRP A 5 -8.26 -22.17 5.15
N TRP A 6 -7.21 -22.71 4.52
CA TRP A 6 -6.34 -23.71 5.10
C TRP A 6 -5.66 -23.21 6.38
N LEU A 7 -5.15 -21.97 6.36
CA LEU A 7 -4.56 -21.32 7.53
C LEU A 7 -5.56 -21.18 8.68
N GLY A 8 -6.79 -20.74 8.38
CA GLY A 8 -7.84 -20.66 9.38
C GLY A 8 -8.17 -22.03 9.99
N TYR A 9 -8.25 -23.06 9.15
CA TYR A 9 -8.50 -24.44 9.59
C TYR A 9 -7.34 -24.99 10.43
N GLN A 10 -6.09 -24.81 10.00
CA GLN A 10 -4.88 -25.25 10.72
C GLN A 10 -4.69 -24.53 12.06
N ALA A 11 -5.16 -23.28 12.16
CA ALA A 11 -5.17 -22.55 13.42
C ALA A 11 -6.22 -23.07 14.44
N GLY A 12 -6.87 -24.21 14.14
CA GLY A 12 -7.86 -24.81 15.04
C GLY A 12 -9.01 -23.86 15.37
N PHE A 13 -9.38 -23.00 14.42
CA PHE A 13 -10.36 -21.93 14.64
C PHE A 13 -10.01 -21.02 15.83
N GLY A 14 -8.71 -20.75 16.03
CA GLY A 14 -8.19 -19.90 17.08
C GLY A 14 -7.81 -20.63 18.36
N GLN A 15 -7.87 -21.96 18.39
CA GLN A 15 -7.49 -22.75 19.56
C GLN A 15 -5.99 -23.05 19.64
N GLU A 16 -5.31 -23.08 18.47
CA GLU A 16 -3.87 -23.32 18.38
C GLU A 16 -3.20 -22.32 17.46
N LEU A 17 -1.93 -21.99 17.76
CA LEU A 17 -1.12 -21.16 16.87
C LEU A 17 -0.66 -22.01 15.68
N PRO A 18 -0.79 -21.51 14.43
CA PRO A 18 -0.32 -22.23 13.25
C PRO A 18 1.21 -22.32 13.26
N ASP A 19 1.75 -23.39 12.64
CA ASP A 19 3.18 -23.48 12.36
C ASP A 19 3.61 -22.25 11.55
N LYS A 20 4.58 -21.50 12.07
CA LYS A 20 5.09 -20.26 11.47
C LYS A 20 5.58 -20.49 10.02
N SER A 21 6.26 -21.59 9.77
CA SER A 21 6.82 -21.90 8.44
C SER A 21 5.70 -22.20 7.43
N LEU A 22 4.72 -22.98 7.84
CA LEU A 22 3.54 -23.29 7.02
C LEU A 22 2.71 -22.03 6.77
N PHE A 23 2.51 -21.19 7.79
CA PHE A 23 1.82 -19.92 7.66
C PHE A 23 2.48 -19.01 6.60
N ILE A 24 3.80 -18.81 6.69
CA ILE A 24 4.55 -17.98 5.76
C ILE A 24 4.46 -18.55 4.33
N ALA A 25 4.61 -19.87 4.16
CA ALA A 25 4.56 -20.51 2.85
C ALA A 25 3.19 -20.33 2.17
N LEU A 26 2.10 -20.61 2.89
CA LEU A 26 0.74 -20.49 2.34
C LEU A 26 0.34 -19.04 2.09
N TYR A 27 0.71 -18.12 2.99
CA TYR A 27 0.47 -16.70 2.81
C TYR A 27 1.23 -16.17 1.58
N SER A 28 2.52 -16.53 1.44
CA SER A 28 3.34 -16.14 0.28
C SER A 28 2.76 -16.67 -1.03
N LEU A 29 2.29 -17.92 -1.04
CA LEU A 29 1.62 -18.49 -2.20
C LEU A 29 0.32 -17.74 -2.55
N SER A 30 -0.49 -17.41 -1.55
CA SER A 30 -1.71 -16.63 -1.73
C SER A 30 -1.41 -15.25 -2.34
N VAL A 31 -0.40 -14.55 -1.82
CA VAL A 31 0.05 -13.25 -2.33
C VAL A 31 0.59 -13.36 -3.76
N ALA A 32 1.35 -14.40 -4.07
CA ALA A 32 1.90 -14.63 -5.41
C ALA A 32 0.80 -14.76 -6.49
N PHE A 33 -0.34 -15.34 -6.16
CA PHE A 33 -1.50 -15.39 -7.05
C PHE A 33 -2.35 -14.12 -7.05
N PHE A 34 -2.41 -13.41 -5.92
CA PHE A 34 -3.24 -12.21 -5.78
C PHE A 34 -2.61 -10.97 -6.45
N MET A 35 -1.30 -10.74 -6.26
CA MET A 35 -0.64 -9.52 -6.77
C MET A 35 -0.79 -9.32 -8.29
N PRO A 36 -0.65 -10.34 -9.15
CA PRO A 36 -0.88 -10.18 -10.59
C PRO A 36 -2.30 -9.73 -10.93
N THR A 37 -3.31 -10.07 -10.12
CA THR A 37 -4.70 -9.67 -10.39
C THR A 37 -4.90 -8.17 -10.36
N ILE A 38 -4.11 -7.43 -9.56
CA ILE A 38 -4.16 -5.97 -9.48
C ILE A 38 -3.72 -5.35 -10.83
N ALA A 39 -2.62 -5.84 -11.39
CA ALA A 39 -2.13 -5.39 -12.69
C ALA A 39 -3.10 -5.74 -13.83
N LEU A 40 -3.66 -6.95 -13.80
CA LEU A 40 -4.67 -7.39 -14.76
C LEU A 40 -5.94 -6.55 -14.68
N THR A 41 -6.41 -6.22 -13.47
CA THR A 41 -7.60 -5.36 -13.26
C THR A 41 -7.38 -3.97 -13.89
N ASN A 42 -6.23 -3.36 -13.66
CA ASN A 42 -5.89 -2.07 -14.24
C ASN A 42 -5.85 -2.15 -15.78
N THR A 43 -5.19 -3.16 -16.33
CA THR A 43 -5.09 -3.36 -17.78
C THR A 43 -6.46 -3.58 -18.41
N THR A 44 -7.32 -4.39 -17.78
CA THR A 44 -8.69 -4.63 -18.22
C THR A 44 -9.52 -3.35 -18.18
N ALA A 45 -9.44 -2.58 -17.11
CA ALA A 45 -10.14 -1.31 -16.98
C ALA A 45 -9.69 -0.31 -18.07
N PHE A 46 -8.39 -0.16 -18.30
CA PHE A 46 -7.87 0.70 -19.38
C PHE A 46 -8.33 0.24 -20.76
N THR A 47 -8.36 -1.06 -21.01
CA THR A 47 -8.83 -1.61 -22.29
C THR A 47 -10.31 -1.32 -22.51
N ILE A 48 -11.14 -1.52 -21.49
CA ILE A 48 -12.58 -1.23 -21.55
C ILE A 48 -12.84 0.25 -21.78
N LEU A 49 -12.14 1.15 -21.06
CA LEU A 49 -12.26 2.59 -21.24
C LEU A 49 -11.90 3.01 -22.69
N LYS A 50 -10.76 2.54 -23.19
CA LYS A 50 -10.31 2.83 -24.57
C LYS A 50 -11.30 2.33 -25.62
N ASN A 51 -11.82 1.11 -25.45
CA ASN A 51 -12.80 0.53 -26.38
C ASN A 51 -14.12 1.30 -26.42
N ASN A 52 -14.44 2.03 -25.34
CA ASN A 52 -15.62 2.90 -25.26
C ASN A 52 -15.32 4.37 -25.59
N GLY A 53 -14.12 4.69 -26.05
CA GLY A 53 -13.72 6.06 -26.42
C GLY A 53 -13.55 7.02 -25.23
N LEU A 54 -13.39 6.49 -24.03
CA LEU A 54 -13.17 7.25 -22.79
C LEU A 54 -11.69 7.54 -22.55
N ASP A 55 -11.40 8.66 -21.88
CA ASP A 55 -10.05 9.07 -21.53
C ASP A 55 -9.58 8.38 -20.25
N THR A 56 -8.56 7.54 -20.39
CA THR A 56 -8.02 6.79 -19.24
C THR A 56 -7.47 7.70 -18.11
N VAL A 57 -6.97 8.89 -18.44
CA VAL A 57 -6.44 9.83 -17.43
C VAL A 57 -7.57 10.48 -16.62
N LYS A 58 -8.70 10.79 -17.31
CA LYS A 58 -9.84 11.47 -16.71
C LYS A 58 -10.83 10.50 -16.06
N ASP A 59 -11.10 9.38 -16.72
CA ASP A 59 -12.22 8.51 -16.38
C ASP A 59 -11.82 7.31 -15.51
N PHE A 60 -10.51 6.94 -15.47
CA PHE A 60 -10.03 5.85 -14.60
C PHE A 60 -9.99 6.20 -13.10
N PRO A 61 -9.56 7.41 -12.67
CA PRO A 61 -9.47 7.71 -11.24
C PRO A 61 -10.78 7.51 -10.46
N PRO A 62 -11.96 7.93 -10.93
CA PRO A 62 -13.23 7.67 -10.25
C PRO A 62 -13.53 6.17 -10.09
N ILE A 63 -13.17 5.35 -11.08
CA ILE A 63 -13.35 3.88 -11.02
C ILE A 63 -12.42 3.30 -9.96
N ARG A 64 -11.16 3.73 -9.92
CA ARG A 64 -10.17 3.26 -8.95
C ARG A 64 -10.58 3.59 -7.50
N VAL A 65 -11.20 4.73 -7.25
CA VAL A 65 -11.68 5.15 -5.92
C VAL A 65 -12.66 4.13 -5.34
N LEU A 66 -13.47 3.45 -6.16
CA LEU A 66 -14.37 2.39 -5.69
C LEU A 66 -13.60 1.24 -5.01
N GLY A 67 -12.40 0.93 -5.51
CA GLY A 67 -11.52 -0.05 -4.86
C GLY A 67 -11.07 0.41 -3.46
N THR A 68 -10.70 1.69 -3.32
CA THR A 68 -10.32 2.27 -2.02
C THR A 68 -11.52 2.29 -1.06
N VAL A 69 -12.72 2.61 -1.54
CA VAL A 69 -13.96 2.55 -0.73
C VAL A 69 -14.21 1.12 -0.23
N GLY A 70 -14.06 0.12 -1.10
CA GLY A 70 -14.18 -1.29 -0.70
C GLY A 70 -13.13 -1.68 0.36
N PHE A 71 -11.91 -1.20 0.21
CA PHE A 71 -10.85 -1.45 1.19
C PHE A 71 -11.17 -0.81 2.56
N ILE A 72 -11.63 0.45 2.59
CA ILE A 72 -12.07 1.13 3.81
C ILE A 72 -13.21 0.36 4.49
N ALA A 73 -14.22 -0.04 3.71
CA ALA A 73 -15.35 -0.80 4.25
C ALA A 73 -14.89 -2.11 4.91
N MET A 74 -13.92 -2.80 4.31
CA MET A 74 -13.37 -4.03 4.88
C MET A 74 -12.49 -3.78 6.11
N MET A 75 -11.70 -2.70 6.14
CA MET A 75 -10.95 -2.30 7.34
C MET A 75 -11.90 -2.06 8.51
N TRP A 76 -12.99 -1.35 8.29
CA TRP A 76 -13.99 -1.06 9.33
C TRP A 76 -14.72 -2.33 9.75
N PHE A 77 -15.08 -3.18 8.79
CA PHE A 77 -15.73 -4.43 9.08
C PHE A 77 -14.86 -5.32 9.99
N VAL A 78 -13.60 -5.60 9.64
CA VAL A 78 -12.73 -6.46 10.45
C VAL A 78 -12.37 -5.83 11.81
N ASN A 79 -12.35 -4.50 11.90
CA ASN A 79 -12.14 -3.80 13.18
C ASN A 79 -13.34 -3.90 14.11
N CYS A 80 -14.56 -3.94 13.59
CA CYS A 80 -15.79 -3.91 14.38
C CYS A 80 -16.41 -5.30 14.59
N ALA A 81 -16.21 -6.23 13.65
CA ALA A 81 -16.82 -7.56 13.68
C ALA A 81 -16.17 -8.43 14.77
N VAL A 82 -17.03 -9.08 15.55
CA VAL A 82 -16.68 -10.01 16.62
C VAL A 82 -17.49 -11.28 16.43
N TRP A 83 -16.86 -12.43 16.62
CA TRP A 83 -17.49 -13.73 16.69
C TRP A 83 -17.11 -14.38 18.02
N GLU A 84 -18.07 -14.48 18.93
CA GLU A 84 -17.90 -15.03 20.27
C GLU A 84 -19.10 -15.90 20.63
N ASP A 85 -18.85 -17.08 21.13
CA ASP A 85 -19.88 -18.06 21.54
C ASP A 85 -20.96 -18.36 20.48
N GLY A 86 -20.58 -18.33 19.19
CA GLY A 86 -21.50 -18.56 18.09
C GLY A 86 -22.37 -17.35 17.72
N ILE A 87 -22.17 -16.21 18.37
CA ILE A 87 -22.91 -14.96 18.15
C ILE A 87 -22.04 -13.97 17.38
N PHE A 88 -22.57 -13.46 16.27
CA PHE A 88 -21.97 -12.36 15.53
C PHE A 88 -22.44 -11.02 16.11
N SER A 89 -21.50 -10.13 16.39
CA SER A 89 -21.79 -8.78 16.85
C SER A 89 -20.83 -7.74 16.24
N LEU A 90 -21.20 -6.46 16.31
CA LEU A 90 -20.38 -5.35 15.88
C LEU A 90 -20.11 -4.44 17.08
N THR A 91 -18.82 -4.19 17.38
CA THR A 91 -18.43 -3.34 18.51
C THR A 91 -17.20 -2.48 18.20
N LEU A 92 -17.20 -1.26 18.71
CA LEU A 92 -16.03 -0.38 18.73
C LEU A 92 -15.20 -0.55 20.01
N ALA A 93 -15.79 -1.15 21.05
CA ALA A 93 -15.08 -1.42 22.31
C ALA A 93 -13.89 -2.37 22.06
N ASP A 94 -12.90 -2.34 22.93
CA ASP A 94 -11.79 -3.30 22.87
C ASP A 94 -12.31 -4.72 23.16
N ASN A 95 -12.00 -5.64 22.26
CA ASN A 95 -12.39 -7.04 22.38
C ASN A 95 -11.34 -7.90 21.65
N ALA A 96 -10.80 -8.89 22.37
CA ALA A 96 -9.80 -9.80 21.83
C ALA A 96 -10.32 -10.70 20.68
N HIS A 97 -11.64 -10.90 20.58
CA HIS A 97 -12.29 -11.73 19.55
C HIS A 97 -12.66 -10.94 18.28
N LYS A 98 -12.19 -9.69 18.14
CA LYS A 98 -12.35 -8.94 16.88
C LYS A 98 -11.67 -9.68 15.72
N PHE A 99 -12.31 -9.64 14.55
CA PHE A 99 -11.79 -10.31 13.35
C PHE A 99 -10.35 -9.92 13.01
N GLN A 100 -9.97 -8.65 13.23
CA GLN A 100 -8.60 -8.17 13.01
C GLN A 100 -7.54 -8.87 13.87
N TYR A 101 -7.90 -9.50 14.99
CA TYR A 101 -6.99 -10.21 15.88
C TYR A 101 -7.11 -11.73 15.79
N THR A 102 -8.08 -12.22 15.01
CA THR A 102 -8.38 -13.64 14.90
C THR A 102 -8.18 -14.16 13.48
N TYR A 103 -8.25 -15.49 13.31
CA TYR A 103 -8.21 -16.16 12.01
C TYR A 103 -9.39 -15.78 11.10
N MET A 104 -10.45 -15.18 11.63
CA MET A 104 -11.64 -14.79 10.86
C MET A 104 -11.33 -13.81 9.72
N GLN A 105 -10.28 -12.99 9.84
CA GLN A 105 -9.81 -12.13 8.74
C GLN A 105 -9.44 -12.94 7.49
N PHE A 106 -8.87 -14.14 7.65
CA PHE A 106 -8.52 -15.01 6.52
C PHE A 106 -9.75 -15.64 5.87
N PHE A 107 -10.76 -16.02 6.68
CA PHE A 107 -12.03 -16.49 6.15
C PHE A 107 -12.74 -15.43 5.33
N VAL A 108 -12.86 -14.22 5.84
CA VAL A 108 -13.43 -13.08 5.13
C VAL A 108 -12.71 -12.84 3.80
N SER A 109 -11.37 -12.81 3.83
CA SER A 109 -10.55 -12.67 2.63
C SER A 109 -10.81 -13.80 1.62
N GLY A 110 -10.93 -15.05 2.09
CA GLY A 110 -11.24 -16.22 1.26
C GLY A 110 -12.59 -16.10 0.58
N ILE A 111 -13.64 -15.74 1.34
CA ILE A 111 -15.02 -15.56 0.82
C ILE A 111 -15.05 -14.46 -0.25
N LEU A 112 -14.47 -13.29 0.03
CA LEU A 112 -14.43 -12.18 -0.93
C LEU A 112 -13.71 -12.56 -2.21
N SER A 113 -12.77 -13.43 -2.13
CA SER A 113 -12.02 -13.91 -3.26
C SER A 113 -12.81 -14.89 -4.13
N ILE A 114 -13.68 -15.71 -3.53
CA ILE A 114 -14.63 -16.51 -4.27
C ILE A 114 -15.66 -15.60 -4.97
N VAL A 115 -16.13 -14.56 -4.28
CA VAL A 115 -17.02 -13.56 -4.88
C VAL A 115 -16.35 -12.86 -6.06
N LEU A 116 -15.08 -12.45 -5.92
CA LEU A 116 -14.32 -11.86 -7.02
C LEU A 116 -14.17 -12.83 -8.20
N PHE A 117 -13.89 -14.11 -7.94
CA PHE A 117 -13.81 -15.14 -8.97
C PHE A 117 -15.12 -15.24 -9.76
N LEU A 118 -16.26 -15.31 -9.08
CA LEU A 118 -17.58 -15.34 -9.72
C LEU A 118 -17.85 -14.04 -10.50
N TYR A 119 -17.48 -12.89 -9.95
CA TYR A 119 -17.63 -11.60 -10.62
C TYR A 119 -16.80 -11.50 -11.92
N CYS A 120 -15.64 -12.14 -11.99
CA CYS A 120 -14.82 -12.14 -13.20
C CYS A 120 -15.54 -12.71 -14.42
N TYR A 121 -16.51 -13.60 -14.26
CA TYR A 121 -17.32 -14.12 -15.37
C TYR A 121 -18.30 -13.07 -15.95
N THR A 122 -18.58 -12.01 -15.24
CA THR A 122 -19.47 -10.93 -15.71
C THR A 122 -18.73 -9.82 -16.45
N LEU A 123 -17.39 -9.86 -16.46
CA LEU A 123 -16.59 -8.84 -17.14
C LEU A 123 -16.68 -9.03 -18.66
N PRO A 124 -16.71 -7.92 -19.44
CA PRO A 124 -16.69 -7.99 -20.90
C PRO A 124 -15.40 -8.63 -21.41
N GLU A 125 -15.52 -9.39 -22.49
CA GLU A 125 -14.37 -10.02 -23.13
C GLU A 125 -13.40 -8.98 -23.68
N CYS A 126 -12.17 -8.99 -23.20
CA CYS A 126 -11.08 -8.24 -23.78
C CYS A 126 -10.44 -9.06 -24.89
N LYS A 127 -10.57 -8.62 -26.15
CA LYS A 127 -9.89 -9.27 -27.28
C LYS A 127 -8.39 -9.15 -27.10
N LEU A 128 -7.74 -10.29 -26.92
CA LEU A 128 -6.29 -10.37 -26.96
C LEU A 128 -5.85 -10.28 -28.42
N GLU A 129 -5.02 -9.30 -28.77
CA GLU A 129 -4.33 -9.30 -30.04
C GLU A 129 -3.36 -10.51 -30.05
N LYS A 130 -3.72 -11.54 -30.83
CA LYS A 130 -2.80 -12.65 -31.10
C LYS A 130 -1.63 -12.12 -31.89
N LYS A 131 -0.48 -11.91 -31.24
CA LYS A 131 0.78 -11.75 -31.98
C LYS A 131 1.09 -13.07 -32.66
N GLU A 132 1.03 -13.09 -33.98
CA GLU A 132 1.33 -14.27 -34.83
C GLU A 132 2.82 -14.65 -34.85
N SER A 133 3.71 -13.93 -34.19
CA SER A 133 5.13 -14.22 -34.12
C SER A 133 5.51 -14.98 -32.85
N LYS A 134 6.48 -15.90 -32.95
CA LYS A 134 7.10 -16.57 -31.79
C LYS A 134 7.68 -15.52 -30.87
N VAL A 135 6.93 -15.21 -29.81
CA VAL A 135 7.35 -14.26 -28.78
C VAL A 135 8.53 -14.88 -28.05
N SER A 136 9.66 -14.19 -28.01
CA SER A 136 10.84 -14.62 -27.24
C SER A 136 10.46 -14.76 -25.75
N LEU A 137 11.07 -15.70 -25.03
CA LEU A 137 10.92 -15.82 -23.57
C LEU A 137 11.22 -14.49 -22.85
N VAL A 138 12.20 -13.74 -23.32
CA VAL A 138 12.55 -12.40 -22.81
C VAL A 138 11.40 -11.42 -22.98
N GLU A 139 10.69 -11.47 -24.09
CA GLU A 139 9.53 -10.63 -24.36
C GLU A 139 8.30 -11.10 -23.58
N SER A 140 8.10 -12.42 -23.48
CA SER A 140 7.00 -13.02 -22.71
C SER A 140 7.10 -12.70 -21.21
N LEU A 141 8.31 -12.64 -20.67
CA LEU A 141 8.60 -12.28 -19.28
C LEU A 141 8.69 -10.76 -19.03
N GLY A 142 8.52 -9.95 -20.09
CA GLY A 142 8.58 -8.50 -19.97
C GLY A 142 9.98 -7.93 -19.68
N LEU A 143 11.03 -8.75 -19.84
CA LEU A 143 12.42 -8.35 -19.53
C LEU A 143 12.94 -7.24 -20.44
N ASN A 144 12.27 -6.98 -21.58
CA ASN A 144 12.57 -5.84 -22.44
C ASN A 144 12.45 -4.48 -21.73
N ALA A 145 11.65 -4.38 -20.67
CA ALA A 145 11.53 -3.16 -19.87
C ALA A 145 12.85 -2.78 -19.18
N PHE A 146 13.72 -3.73 -18.87
CA PHE A 146 15.04 -3.43 -18.31
C PHE A 146 15.93 -2.60 -19.24
N LYS A 147 15.65 -2.56 -20.54
CA LYS A 147 16.32 -1.66 -21.47
C LYS A 147 16.12 -0.18 -21.12
N LEU A 148 15.04 0.15 -20.40
CA LEU A 148 14.75 1.50 -19.94
C LEU A 148 15.81 2.05 -18.97
N PHE A 149 16.52 1.18 -18.24
CA PHE A 149 17.65 1.60 -17.40
C PHE A 149 18.83 2.19 -18.20
N LYS A 150 18.89 2.00 -19.52
CA LYS A 150 19.90 2.64 -20.38
C LYS A 150 19.69 4.16 -20.50
N THR A 151 18.47 4.62 -20.34
CA THR A 151 18.13 6.05 -20.33
C THR A 151 18.30 6.58 -18.92
N ARG A 152 19.17 7.60 -18.73
CA ARG A 152 19.47 8.20 -17.42
C ARG A 152 18.20 8.61 -16.67
N GLN A 153 17.24 9.22 -17.37
CA GLN A 153 15.99 9.69 -16.78
C GLN A 153 15.15 8.54 -16.22
N MET A 154 14.98 7.45 -16.99
CA MET A 154 14.21 6.29 -16.55
C MET A 154 14.94 5.50 -15.46
N ALA A 155 16.26 5.37 -15.54
CA ALA A 155 17.05 4.74 -14.48
C ALA A 155 16.90 5.47 -13.14
N LEU A 156 17.03 6.79 -13.15
CA LEU A 156 16.81 7.62 -11.95
C LEU A 156 15.37 7.49 -11.45
N PHE A 157 14.38 7.55 -12.33
CA PHE A 157 12.98 7.36 -11.95
C PHE A 157 12.75 6.02 -11.24
N PHE A 158 13.25 4.91 -11.78
CA PHE A 158 13.10 3.60 -11.15
C PHE A 158 13.85 3.47 -9.81
N ILE A 159 15.05 4.07 -9.70
CA ILE A 159 15.78 4.09 -8.42
C ILE A 159 14.97 4.85 -7.36
N PHE A 160 14.47 6.05 -7.68
CA PHE A 160 13.64 6.81 -6.76
C PHE A 160 12.30 6.11 -6.46
N SER A 161 11.76 5.36 -7.41
CA SER A 161 10.57 4.52 -7.19
C SER A 161 10.83 3.45 -6.12
N ALA A 162 11.99 2.81 -6.14
CA ALA A 162 12.37 1.85 -5.11
C ALA A 162 12.55 2.52 -3.74
N LEU A 163 13.21 3.68 -3.68
CA LEU A 163 13.40 4.42 -2.43
C LEU A 163 12.07 4.87 -1.81
N LEU A 164 11.09 5.28 -2.63
CA LEU A 164 9.74 5.59 -2.15
C LEU A 164 8.95 4.35 -1.76
N GLY A 165 9.16 3.23 -2.44
CA GLY A 165 8.64 1.93 -2.03
C GLY A 165 9.12 1.52 -0.64
N MET A 166 10.35 1.89 -0.25
CA MET A 166 10.83 1.73 1.13
C MET A 166 9.99 2.54 2.12
N CYS A 167 9.72 3.82 1.83
CA CYS A 167 8.88 4.67 2.70
C CYS A 167 7.46 4.09 2.85
N LEU A 168 6.87 3.61 1.77
CA LEU A 168 5.57 2.95 1.79
C LEU A 168 5.58 1.73 2.72
N GLN A 169 6.61 0.90 2.63
CA GLN A 169 6.69 -0.34 3.40
C GLN A 169 6.94 -0.08 4.89
N VAL A 170 7.72 0.94 5.25
CA VAL A 170 7.85 1.41 6.64
C VAL A 170 6.48 1.71 7.23
N THR A 171 5.64 2.47 6.52
CA THR A 171 4.28 2.79 6.97
C THR A 171 3.41 1.55 7.08
N ASN A 172 3.39 0.69 6.07
CA ASN A 172 2.53 -0.50 6.05
C ASN A 172 2.91 -1.50 7.14
N GLY A 173 4.21 -1.63 7.45
CA GLY A 173 4.70 -2.55 8.46
C GLY A 173 4.56 -2.04 9.90
N TYR A 174 4.75 -0.74 10.11
CA TYR A 174 4.99 -0.23 11.47
C TYR A 174 3.97 0.80 11.97
N ALA A 175 3.10 1.39 11.13
CA ALA A 175 2.09 2.33 11.61
C ALA A 175 1.10 1.68 12.59
N GLY A 176 0.61 0.48 12.26
CA GLY A 176 -0.30 -0.28 13.14
C GLY A 176 0.36 -0.68 14.47
N PRO A 177 1.49 -1.44 14.45
CA PRO A 177 2.25 -1.78 15.65
C PRO A 177 2.63 -0.58 16.51
N PHE A 178 3.02 0.55 15.91
CA PHE A 178 3.31 1.79 16.60
C PHE A 178 2.10 2.34 17.35
N ILE A 179 0.95 2.46 16.69
CA ILE A 179 -0.26 3.00 17.35
C ILE A 179 -0.73 2.06 18.45
N THR A 180 -0.68 0.75 18.22
CA THR A 180 -1.09 -0.23 19.25
C THR A 180 -0.09 -0.37 20.38
N SER A 181 1.17 0.01 20.21
CA SER A 181 2.19 -0.03 21.29
C SER A 181 1.79 0.84 22.48
N PHE A 182 1.02 1.90 22.24
CA PHE A 182 0.54 2.78 23.31
C PHE A 182 -0.46 2.11 24.28
N LYS A 183 -1.04 0.96 23.93
CA LYS A 183 -1.82 0.16 24.88
C LYS A 183 -0.96 -0.35 26.05
N GLY A 184 0.34 -0.53 25.84
CA GLY A 184 1.29 -0.88 26.88
C GLY A 184 1.85 0.30 27.68
N SER A 185 1.36 1.53 27.45
CA SER A 185 1.81 2.73 28.17
C SER A 185 1.48 2.66 29.65
N ALA A 186 2.39 3.15 30.50
CA ALA A 186 2.15 3.32 31.93
C ALA A 186 1.10 4.41 32.22
N ASP A 187 0.89 5.34 31.30
CA ASP A 187 -0.18 6.35 31.39
C ASP A 187 -1.51 5.73 30.95
N ALA A 188 -2.42 5.59 31.91
CA ALA A 188 -3.75 5.03 31.69
C ALA A 188 -4.59 5.84 30.68
N ALA A 189 -4.42 7.16 30.60
CA ALA A 189 -5.13 8.00 29.64
C ALA A 189 -4.66 7.71 28.19
N ILE A 190 -3.38 7.41 28.01
CA ILE A 190 -2.81 7.01 26.73
C ILE A 190 -3.23 5.58 26.38
N ALA A 191 -3.08 4.64 27.30
CA ALA A 191 -3.38 3.22 27.10
C ALA A 191 -4.85 2.96 26.76
N SER A 192 -5.78 3.67 27.41
CA SER A 192 -7.22 3.57 27.15
C SER A 192 -7.75 4.47 26.05
N SER A 193 -6.88 5.21 25.36
CA SER A 193 -7.29 6.13 24.29
C SER A 193 -8.00 5.41 23.16
N PHE A 194 -8.97 6.08 22.53
CA PHE A 194 -9.69 5.52 21.38
C PHE A 194 -8.74 5.13 20.23
N ALA A 195 -7.73 5.95 19.96
CA ALA A 195 -6.80 5.74 18.89
C ALA A 195 -5.92 4.49 19.12
N ALA A 196 -5.41 4.28 20.33
CA ALA A 196 -4.64 3.09 20.67
C ALA A 196 -5.47 1.79 20.53
N ASN A 197 -6.75 1.84 20.91
CA ASN A 197 -7.67 0.70 20.86
C ASN A 197 -8.29 0.47 19.48
N ASN A 198 -8.25 1.44 18.58
CA ASN A 198 -8.81 1.37 17.24
C ASN A 198 -7.81 1.84 16.18
N ALA A 199 -6.58 1.35 16.23
CA ALA A 199 -5.51 1.73 15.31
C ALA A 199 -5.92 1.58 13.82
N THR A 200 -6.65 0.51 13.48
CA THR A 200 -7.15 0.25 12.13
C THR A 200 -8.15 1.32 11.68
N LEU A 201 -9.03 1.80 12.56
CA LEU A 201 -9.93 2.92 12.26
C LEU A 201 -9.17 4.22 12.07
N LEU A 202 -8.18 4.50 12.92
CA LEU A 202 -7.35 5.69 12.76
C LEU A 202 -6.58 5.66 11.43
N THR A 203 -5.97 4.54 11.10
CA THR A 203 -5.23 4.40 9.83
C THR A 203 -6.15 4.42 8.61
N SER A 204 -7.45 4.12 8.74
CA SER A 204 -8.42 4.23 7.63
C SER A 204 -8.58 5.68 7.14
N ILE A 205 -8.27 6.69 7.98
CA ILE A 205 -8.21 8.10 7.56
C ILE A 205 -7.20 8.28 6.42
N SER A 206 -6.11 7.51 6.43
CA SER A 206 -5.13 7.51 5.34
C SER A 206 -5.76 7.07 4.01
N GLN A 207 -6.64 6.08 4.05
CA GLN A 207 -7.32 5.57 2.86
C GLN A 207 -8.38 6.55 2.35
N ILE A 208 -9.07 7.24 3.25
CA ILE A 208 -10.00 8.32 2.88
C ILE A 208 -9.24 9.45 2.19
N SER A 209 -8.10 9.86 2.77
CA SER A 209 -7.21 10.85 2.15
C SER A 209 -6.70 10.39 0.78
N GLU A 210 -6.31 9.11 0.64
CA GLU A 210 -5.91 8.51 -0.63
C GLU A 210 -7.00 8.69 -1.69
N ALA A 211 -8.25 8.31 -1.38
CA ALA A 211 -9.37 8.45 -2.30
C ALA A 211 -9.57 9.90 -2.79
N LEU A 212 -9.46 10.87 -1.87
CA LEU A 212 -9.58 12.29 -2.21
C LEU A 212 -8.39 12.78 -3.05
N CYS A 213 -7.17 12.36 -2.69
CA CYS A 213 -5.95 12.75 -3.40
C CYS A 213 -5.93 12.22 -4.83
N ILE A 214 -6.37 10.99 -5.09
CA ILE A 214 -6.47 10.42 -6.44
C ILE A 214 -7.32 11.33 -7.34
N LEU A 215 -8.45 11.82 -6.85
CA LEU A 215 -9.34 12.71 -7.62
C LEU A 215 -8.71 14.08 -7.88
N MET A 216 -7.78 14.51 -7.04
CA MET A 216 -7.10 15.81 -7.19
C MET A 216 -5.89 15.76 -8.12
N ILE A 217 -5.32 14.59 -8.39
CA ILE A 217 -4.10 14.42 -9.19
C ILE A 217 -4.19 15.10 -10.57
N PRO A 218 -5.25 14.96 -11.36
CA PRO A 218 -5.33 15.63 -12.68
C PRO A 218 -5.17 17.14 -12.59
N PHE A 219 -5.76 17.77 -11.55
CA PHE A 219 -5.60 19.21 -11.30
C PHE A 219 -4.15 19.58 -11.00
N PHE A 220 -3.50 18.85 -10.10
CA PHE A 220 -2.11 19.11 -9.70
C PHE A 220 -1.14 18.87 -10.87
N LEU A 221 -1.32 17.79 -11.64
CA LEU A 221 -0.50 17.51 -12.83
C LEU A 221 -0.61 18.61 -13.87
N LYS A 222 -1.82 19.09 -14.15
CA LYS A 222 -2.05 20.17 -15.11
C LYS A 222 -1.44 21.50 -14.64
N ARG A 223 -1.49 21.79 -13.34
CA ARG A 223 -1.04 23.07 -12.78
C ARG A 223 0.46 23.12 -12.55
N PHE A 224 1.06 22.06 -12.03
CA PHE A 224 2.44 22.06 -11.53
C PHE A 224 3.39 21.17 -12.34
N GLY A 225 2.84 20.28 -13.15
CA GLY A 225 3.61 19.31 -13.91
C GLY A 225 4.12 18.14 -13.05
N ILE A 226 4.61 17.11 -13.74
CA ILE A 226 4.87 15.79 -13.14
C ILE A 226 5.99 15.81 -12.10
N LYS A 227 7.09 16.54 -12.34
CA LYS A 227 8.22 16.63 -11.40
C LYS A 227 7.80 17.21 -10.05
N VAL A 228 7.01 18.30 -10.08
CA VAL A 228 6.58 18.99 -8.85
C VAL A 228 5.59 18.10 -8.07
N VAL A 229 4.69 17.39 -8.76
CA VAL A 229 3.75 16.47 -8.12
C VAL A 229 4.48 15.31 -7.45
N MET A 230 5.50 14.74 -8.10
CA MET A 230 6.36 13.73 -7.49
C MET A 230 7.13 14.26 -6.27
N LEU A 231 7.64 15.50 -6.35
CA LEU A 231 8.30 16.15 -5.20
C LEU A 231 7.34 16.38 -4.03
N MET A 232 6.10 16.80 -4.31
CA MET A 232 5.07 16.95 -3.27
C MET A 232 4.88 15.62 -2.52
N SER A 233 4.83 14.49 -3.22
CA SER A 233 4.76 13.17 -2.61
C SER A 233 5.97 12.89 -1.70
N MET A 234 7.19 13.15 -2.17
CA MET A 234 8.40 12.87 -1.40
C MET A 234 8.46 13.67 -0.10
N PHE A 235 8.13 14.97 -0.16
CA PHE A 235 8.06 15.80 1.05
C PHE A 235 6.86 15.43 1.95
N ALA A 236 5.77 14.94 1.38
CA ALA A 236 4.66 14.43 2.17
C ALA A 236 5.06 13.22 3.03
N TRP A 237 5.98 12.36 2.58
CA TRP A 237 6.55 11.29 3.42
C TRP A 237 7.34 11.84 4.61
N VAL A 238 8.07 12.95 4.43
CA VAL A 238 8.78 13.62 5.55
C VAL A 238 7.79 14.08 6.61
N PHE A 239 6.71 14.74 6.21
CA PHE A 239 5.66 15.19 7.13
C PHE A 239 4.92 14.02 7.79
N ARG A 240 4.61 12.97 7.02
CA ARG A 240 3.96 11.78 7.57
C ARG A 240 4.75 11.17 8.72
N PHE A 241 6.03 10.91 8.50
CA PHE A 241 6.90 10.34 9.54
C PHE A 241 7.17 11.33 10.66
N GLY A 242 7.39 12.60 10.35
CA GLY A 242 7.56 13.65 11.35
C GLY A 242 6.35 13.78 12.29
N PHE A 243 5.14 13.76 11.76
CA PHE A 243 3.91 13.80 12.56
C PHE A 243 3.73 12.57 13.44
N PHE A 244 4.10 11.38 12.97
CA PHE A 244 4.13 10.20 13.82
C PHE A 244 5.19 10.30 14.92
N GLY A 245 6.36 10.89 14.62
CA GLY A 245 7.44 11.06 15.59
C GLY A 245 7.11 12.00 16.76
N VAL A 246 6.26 13.01 16.52
CA VAL A 246 5.86 13.98 17.57
C VAL A 246 4.47 13.70 18.16
N GLY A 247 3.68 12.82 17.55
CA GLY A 247 2.31 12.53 17.95
C GLY A 247 2.22 11.47 19.05
N ASN A 248 1.05 11.40 19.66
CA ASN A 248 0.64 10.30 20.54
C ASN A 248 -0.89 10.11 20.43
N PRO A 249 -1.46 9.00 20.91
CA PRO A 249 -2.88 8.71 20.71
C PRO A 249 -3.84 9.48 21.64
N ALA A 250 -3.32 10.25 22.60
CA ALA A 250 -4.11 11.10 23.48
C ALA A 250 -4.16 12.55 22.96
N MET A 251 -5.13 13.34 23.43
CA MET A 251 -5.19 14.76 23.11
C MET A 251 -4.07 15.54 23.85
N PRO A 252 -3.40 16.51 23.20
CA PRO A 252 -3.60 16.98 21.81
C PRO A 252 -2.80 16.21 20.76
N GLY A 253 -1.96 15.24 21.15
CA GLY A 253 -1.02 14.53 20.28
C GLY A 253 -1.70 13.73 19.15
N VAL A 254 -2.93 13.27 19.35
CA VAL A 254 -3.71 12.55 18.33
C VAL A 254 -3.96 13.38 17.06
N ILE A 255 -3.94 14.71 17.18
CA ILE A 255 -4.05 15.60 16.01
C ILE A 255 -2.89 15.36 15.04
N MET A 256 -1.68 15.13 15.56
CA MET A 256 -0.50 14.80 14.73
C MET A 256 -0.69 13.45 14.02
N PHE A 257 -1.28 12.46 14.69
CA PHE A 257 -1.62 11.18 14.04
C PHE A 257 -2.62 11.37 12.90
N ILE A 258 -3.66 12.16 13.12
CA ILE A 258 -4.67 12.47 12.10
C ILE A 258 -4.01 13.21 10.92
N LEU A 259 -3.17 14.21 11.19
CA LEU A 259 -2.42 14.92 10.14
C LEU A 259 -1.50 13.99 9.37
N SER A 260 -0.79 13.08 10.06
CA SER A 260 0.01 12.04 9.42
C SER A 260 -0.84 11.19 8.48
N CYS A 261 -2.03 10.78 8.90
CA CYS A 261 -2.94 9.99 8.07
C CYS A 261 -3.48 10.79 6.87
N ILE A 262 -3.79 12.07 7.02
CA ILE A 262 -4.24 12.94 5.92
C ILE A 262 -3.14 13.12 4.87
N VAL A 263 -1.91 13.37 5.31
CA VAL A 263 -0.77 13.59 4.39
C VAL A 263 -0.42 12.32 3.60
N TYR A 264 -0.81 11.14 4.08
CA TYR A 264 -0.54 9.88 3.41
C TYR A 264 -1.08 9.81 1.98
N GLY A 265 -2.28 10.32 1.72
CA GLY A 265 -2.84 10.33 0.38
C GLY A 265 -1.95 11.07 -0.62
N VAL A 266 -1.42 12.24 -0.23
CA VAL A 266 -0.43 12.96 -1.05
C VAL A 266 0.87 12.17 -1.16
N ALA A 267 1.35 11.59 -0.06
CA ALA A 267 2.61 10.87 -0.02
C ALA A 267 2.62 9.65 -0.95
N PHE A 268 1.55 8.90 -0.98
CA PHE A 268 1.46 7.67 -1.77
C PHE A 268 1.02 7.93 -3.21
N ASP A 269 -0.15 8.56 -3.41
CA ASP A 269 -0.78 8.59 -4.72
C ASP A 269 -0.15 9.60 -5.68
N PHE A 270 0.33 10.74 -5.19
CA PHE A 270 0.95 11.73 -6.06
C PHE A 270 2.19 11.16 -6.76
N PHE A 271 2.92 10.24 -6.15
CA PHE A 271 3.99 9.55 -6.84
C PHE A 271 3.50 8.35 -7.64
N ASN A 272 2.67 7.50 -7.06
CA ASN A 272 2.27 6.24 -7.68
C ASN A 272 1.48 6.46 -8.98
N VAL A 273 0.48 7.34 -8.95
CA VAL A 273 -0.34 7.64 -10.13
C VAL A 273 0.45 8.46 -11.15
N SER A 274 1.15 9.51 -10.69
CA SER A 274 1.98 10.34 -11.60
C SER A 274 3.13 9.54 -12.21
N GLY A 275 3.72 8.61 -11.44
CA GLY A 275 4.75 7.69 -11.91
C GLY A 275 4.24 6.75 -12.98
N GLY A 276 3.05 6.18 -12.78
CA GLY A 276 2.39 5.36 -13.81
C GLY A 276 2.12 6.14 -15.10
N ILE A 277 1.63 7.37 -14.99
CA ILE A 277 1.41 8.27 -16.13
C ILE A 277 2.75 8.60 -16.81
N PHE A 278 3.79 8.90 -16.03
CA PHE A 278 5.13 9.18 -16.57
C PHE A 278 5.68 8.00 -17.37
N VAL A 279 5.60 6.79 -16.82
CA VAL A 279 6.02 5.57 -17.54
C VAL A 279 5.22 5.37 -18.83
N ASP A 280 3.91 5.61 -18.80
CA ASP A 280 3.06 5.48 -20.01
C ASP A 280 3.43 6.49 -21.09
N GLN A 281 3.83 7.71 -20.72
CA GLN A 281 4.23 8.76 -21.65
C GLN A 281 5.63 8.59 -22.22
N GLU A 282 6.55 8.02 -21.44
CA GLU A 282 7.97 7.86 -21.83
C GLU A 282 8.25 6.57 -22.58
N CYS A 283 7.35 5.58 -22.52
CA CYS A 283 7.58 4.27 -23.11
C CYS A 283 6.88 4.09 -24.46
N GLU A 284 7.52 3.37 -25.37
CA GLU A 284 6.90 2.92 -26.59
C GLU A 284 5.70 1.99 -26.32
N PRO A 285 4.65 2.03 -27.16
CA PRO A 285 3.44 1.22 -26.96
C PRO A 285 3.73 -0.29 -26.74
N SER A 286 4.74 -0.82 -27.39
CA SER A 286 5.12 -2.23 -27.35
C SER A 286 5.64 -2.72 -25.99
N ILE A 287 6.16 -1.81 -25.14
CA ILE A 287 6.77 -2.15 -23.85
C ILE A 287 6.06 -1.52 -22.66
N LYS A 288 5.00 -0.74 -22.87
CA LYS A 288 4.29 -0.02 -21.79
C LYS A 288 3.85 -0.92 -20.64
N ALA A 289 3.23 -2.06 -20.95
CA ALA A 289 2.77 -3.01 -19.94
C ALA A 289 3.94 -3.56 -19.09
N SER A 290 5.04 -3.91 -19.75
CA SER A 290 6.25 -4.40 -19.09
C SER A 290 6.94 -3.31 -18.27
N ALA A 291 6.90 -2.05 -18.74
CA ALA A 291 7.45 -0.90 -18.02
C ALA A 291 6.62 -0.57 -16.76
N GLN A 292 5.29 -0.67 -16.82
CA GLN A 292 4.42 -0.56 -15.65
C GLN A 292 4.70 -1.69 -14.64
N GLY A 293 4.89 -2.93 -15.14
CA GLY A 293 5.30 -4.06 -14.32
C GLY A 293 6.66 -3.82 -13.63
N LEU A 294 7.62 -3.26 -14.36
CA LEU A 294 8.93 -2.87 -13.80
C LEU A 294 8.78 -1.77 -12.72
N PHE A 295 7.95 -0.77 -12.95
CA PHE A 295 7.65 0.26 -11.97
C PHE A 295 7.07 -0.34 -10.67
N MET A 296 6.09 -1.23 -10.80
CA MET A 296 5.51 -1.93 -9.65
C MET A 296 6.54 -2.86 -8.96
N MET A 297 7.42 -3.50 -9.71
CA MET A 297 8.49 -4.31 -9.15
C MET A 297 9.51 -3.46 -8.37
N MET A 298 9.86 -2.27 -8.88
CA MET A 298 10.77 -1.37 -8.18
C MET A 298 10.15 -0.83 -6.88
N THR A 299 8.86 -0.46 -6.87
CA THR A 299 8.17 0.05 -5.69
C THR A 299 7.81 -1.07 -4.70
N ASN A 300 6.97 -2.02 -5.13
CA ASN A 300 6.36 -3.03 -4.26
C ASN A 300 7.16 -4.34 -4.15
N GLY A 301 8.18 -4.51 -4.98
CA GLY A 301 9.12 -5.63 -4.90
C GLY A 301 10.42 -5.20 -4.20
N ILE A 302 11.31 -4.57 -4.94
CA ILE A 302 12.65 -4.18 -4.46
C ILE A 302 12.54 -3.19 -3.30
N GLY A 303 11.78 -2.11 -3.49
CA GLY A 303 11.57 -1.10 -2.45
C GLY A 303 10.95 -1.69 -1.19
N ALA A 304 9.93 -2.52 -1.33
CA ALA A 304 9.29 -3.18 -0.20
C ALA A 304 10.26 -4.11 0.55
N THR A 305 11.05 -4.90 -0.16
CA THR A 305 12.01 -5.83 0.47
C THR A 305 13.06 -5.08 1.28
N PHE A 306 13.75 -4.13 0.67
CA PHE A 306 14.77 -3.36 1.36
C PHE A 306 14.16 -2.46 2.45
N GLY A 307 12.97 -1.91 2.23
CA GLY A 307 12.25 -1.12 3.23
C GLY A 307 11.90 -1.93 4.47
N THR A 308 11.39 -3.14 4.29
CA THR A 308 11.06 -4.04 5.41
C THR A 308 12.30 -4.41 6.21
N LEU A 309 13.38 -4.79 5.53
CA LEU A 309 14.62 -5.18 6.20
C LEU A 309 15.24 -4.00 6.97
N ALA A 310 15.41 -2.86 6.31
CA ALA A 310 15.99 -1.68 6.95
C ALA A 310 15.14 -1.15 8.10
N ALA A 311 13.81 -1.09 7.92
CA ALA A 311 12.91 -0.68 8.99
C ALA A 311 12.92 -1.68 10.15
N GLY A 312 13.00 -2.98 9.86
CA GLY A 312 13.12 -4.03 10.87
C GLY A 312 14.36 -3.86 11.74
N GLU A 313 15.52 -3.64 11.14
CA GLU A 313 16.77 -3.39 11.88
C GLU A 313 16.68 -2.14 12.77
N ILE A 314 16.17 -1.04 12.24
CA ILE A 314 16.01 0.20 13.01
C ILE A 314 15.04 -0.02 14.16
N VAL A 315 13.86 -0.57 13.91
CA VAL A 315 12.86 -0.77 14.96
C VAL A 315 13.33 -1.77 16.01
N ASN A 316 13.96 -2.89 15.64
CA ASN A 316 14.49 -3.86 16.58
C ASN A 316 15.65 -3.31 17.43
N HIS A 317 16.34 -2.28 16.95
CA HIS A 317 17.40 -1.61 17.72
C HIS A 317 16.83 -0.70 18.81
N TYR A 318 15.74 0.01 18.53
CA TYR A 318 15.17 1.01 19.44
C TYR A 318 13.92 0.52 20.20
N CYS A 319 13.29 -0.56 19.75
CA CYS A 319 12.06 -1.10 20.33
C CYS A 319 12.19 -2.60 20.61
N GLN A 320 11.51 -3.08 21.66
CA GLN A 320 11.48 -4.47 22.06
C GLN A 320 10.05 -4.93 22.33
N TRP A 321 9.81 -6.24 22.22
CA TRP A 321 8.52 -6.82 22.55
C TRP A 321 8.36 -6.95 24.06
N GLU A 322 7.45 -6.16 24.64
CA GLU A 322 7.10 -6.21 26.05
C GLU A 322 5.59 -6.36 26.22
N ASN A 323 5.15 -7.34 26.99
CA ASN A 323 3.73 -7.60 27.29
C ASN A 323 2.83 -7.70 26.04
N GLY A 324 3.35 -8.23 24.94
CA GLY A 324 2.61 -8.37 23.68
C GLY A 324 2.56 -7.12 22.81
N PHE A 325 3.27 -6.05 23.18
CA PHE A 325 3.37 -4.81 22.42
C PHE A 325 4.83 -4.48 22.10
N LEU A 326 5.05 -3.86 20.95
CA LEU A 326 6.37 -3.39 20.53
C LEU A 326 6.63 -2.02 21.14
N GLN A 327 7.34 -1.96 22.26
CA GLN A 327 7.61 -0.74 23.03
C GLN A 327 9.04 -0.26 22.87
N GLY A 328 9.27 1.05 23.01
CA GLY A 328 10.60 1.64 22.93
C GLY A 328 10.59 3.07 22.39
N ASP A 329 11.74 3.51 21.87
CA ASP A 329 11.91 4.86 21.33
C ASP A 329 11.42 4.97 19.87
N TRP A 330 10.11 4.96 19.72
CA TRP A 330 9.46 5.17 18.43
C TRP A 330 9.72 6.55 17.83
N THR A 331 9.92 7.57 18.67
CA THR A 331 10.22 8.93 18.22
C THR A 331 11.48 8.95 17.39
N THR A 332 12.56 8.35 17.89
CA THR A 332 13.82 8.22 17.13
C THR A 332 13.62 7.42 15.84
N CYS A 333 12.90 6.30 15.87
CA CYS A 333 12.61 5.53 14.66
C CYS A 333 11.93 6.39 13.58
N TRP A 334 10.87 7.11 13.93
CA TRP A 334 10.13 7.94 12.98
C TRP A 334 10.97 9.10 12.44
N PHE A 335 11.83 9.72 13.25
CA PHE A 335 12.72 10.77 12.77
C PHE A 335 13.84 10.24 11.86
N ILE A 336 14.33 9.01 12.06
CA ILE A 336 15.24 8.35 11.11
C ILE A 336 14.55 8.18 9.77
N PHE A 337 13.30 7.66 9.76
CA PHE A 337 12.52 7.49 8.53
C PHE A 337 12.20 8.84 7.85
N ALA A 338 11.89 9.88 8.62
CA ALA A 338 11.66 11.23 8.10
C ALA A 338 12.93 11.81 7.46
N THR A 339 14.08 11.60 8.08
CA THR A 339 15.39 12.06 7.56
C THR A 339 15.73 11.32 6.26
N PHE A 340 15.48 10.00 6.20
CA PHE A 340 15.65 9.24 4.96
C PHE A 340 14.76 9.79 3.83
N ALA A 341 13.47 10.02 4.09
CA ALA A 341 12.54 10.59 3.12
C ALA A 341 12.97 12.00 2.67
N LEU A 342 13.52 12.83 3.58
CA LEU A 342 14.05 14.15 3.26
C LEU A 342 15.25 14.06 2.30
N ILE A 343 16.20 13.18 2.58
CA ILE A 343 17.36 12.95 1.72
C ILE A 343 16.91 12.51 0.32
N VAL A 344 15.96 11.60 0.23
CA VAL A 344 15.38 11.14 -1.04
C VAL A 344 14.74 12.30 -1.80
N GLY A 345 13.90 13.10 -1.13
CA GLY A 345 13.24 14.25 -1.75
C GLY A 345 14.19 15.30 -2.27
N VAL A 346 15.20 15.68 -1.46
CA VAL A 346 16.25 16.66 -1.85
C VAL A 346 17.07 16.10 -3.02
N SER A 347 17.49 14.85 -2.94
CA SER A 347 18.27 14.21 -4.01
C SER A 347 17.49 14.17 -5.33
N PHE A 348 16.21 13.84 -5.29
CA PHE A 348 15.33 13.85 -6.46
C PHE A 348 15.21 15.26 -7.06
N ALA A 349 15.01 16.27 -6.22
CA ALA A 349 14.89 17.67 -6.66
C ALA A 349 16.12 18.12 -7.47
N LEU A 350 17.32 17.71 -7.01
CA LEU A 350 18.60 18.10 -7.60
C LEU A 350 18.95 17.28 -8.86
N VAL A 351 18.60 15.99 -8.89
CA VAL A 351 19.12 15.08 -9.92
C VAL A 351 18.09 14.79 -11.02
N PHE A 352 16.79 14.78 -10.70
CA PHE A 352 15.75 14.43 -11.65
C PHE A 352 15.27 15.66 -12.43
N HIS A 353 15.54 15.65 -13.74
CA HIS A 353 15.08 16.69 -14.67
C HIS A 353 14.38 15.99 -15.84
N PRO A 354 13.02 16.02 -15.90
CA PRO A 354 12.31 15.47 -17.04
C PRO A 354 12.61 16.32 -18.29
N GLU A 355 12.91 15.63 -19.37
CA GLU A 355 13.08 16.31 -20.67
C GLU A 355 11.75 16.92 -21.07
N LYS A 356 11.78 18.21 -21.44
CA LYS A 356 10.60 18.85 -22.04
C LYS A 356 10.45 18.27 -23.44
N LYS A 357 9.46 17.43 -23.66
CA LYS A 357 9.01 17.12 -25.02
C LYS A 357 8.41 18.38 -25.59
N SER A 358 9.09 18.95 -26.59
CA SER A 358 8.62 20.11 -27.39
C SER A 358 7.37 19.74 -28.20
#